data_7ac23dfe1c81669033b0000693819d3e
#
_entry.id   7ac23dfe1c81669033b0000693819d3e
#
_cell.length_a   1.000
_cell.length_b   1.000
_cell.length_c   1.000
_cell.angle_alpha   90.00
_cell.angle_beta   90.00
_cell.angle_gamma   90.00
#
_symmetry.space_group_name_H-M   'P 1'
#
loop_
_entity.id
_entity.type
_entity.pdbx_description
1 polymer ?
#
loop_
_entity_poly.entity_id
_entity_poly.type
_entity_poly.pdbx_seq_one_letter_code
_entity_poly.pdbx_strand_id
1 'polypeptide(L)'
;MSRSICRCWFLLVVLNLAGSVWAEDPPPIAGDSYVSEQGEHFNVLQKLEPVESPGGTTSYRTNTVIQLESGLNYRHPLGFWQASEATFRLEGGDAIGDQTPHKVRLPGILGPQTRVHVTLPDGSVAESRVFGLAYYEPESGRSVLLAELKDSNGVLEAPNQIVYPDAFTDLVADLVFIHRRSGIEQDVVLREAPPGPEEFGLDPAKTRLEVWTEFLAAPEPELQAEVLNPTEVSEQGSAPLVDHTVDFGSMRMDRGTAFPDGAPREFLSFVSKEWLQMDGNRNFLVETVEYGAVESGLRDLPASQEGAFLPVLRGRAVVGAPRGLRP
;
A
#
# COMPACT_ATOMS: atom_id res chain seq x y z
N MET A 1 -10.79 -8.62 -12.21
CA MET A 1 -10.76 -8.65 -10.73
C MET A 1 -9.37 -9.10 -10.31
N SER A 2 -8.45 -8.17 -10.27
CA SER A 2 -7.08 -8.43 -9.81
C SER A 2 -7.06 -8.34 -8.29
N ARG A 3 -6.56 -9.36 -7.61
CA ARG A 3 -6.32 -9.34 -6.16
C ARG A 3 -4.83 -9.24 -5.94
N SER A 4 -4.33 -8.03 -5.73
CA SER A 4 -3.01 -7.85 -5.14
C SER A 4 -3.06 -8.39 -3.71
N ILE A 5 -2.25 -9.38 -3.39
CA ILE A 5 -2.11 -9.91 -2.05
C ILE A 5 -0.65 -9.72 -1.67
N CYS A 6 -0.37 -8.71 -0.87
CA CYS A 6 0.89 -8.63 -0.15
C CYS A 6 1.02 -9.89 0.72
N ARG A 7 2.05 -10.71 0.48
CA ARG A 7 2.30 -11.91 1.28
C ARG A 7 2.99 -11.50 2.56
N CYS A 8 2.22 -11.32 3.63
CA CYS A 8 2.80 -11.45 4.96
C CYS A 8 3.24 -12.91 5.17
N TRP A 9 4.52 -13.12 5.42
CA TRP A 9 5.06 -14.43 5.76
C TRP A 9 4.61 -14.77 7.17
N PHE A 10 3.80 -15.84 7.31
CA PHE A 10 3.50 -16.42 8.61
C PHE A 10 4.73 -17.20 9.10
N LEU A 11 5.39 -16.69 10.12
CA LEU A 11 6.36 -17.49 10.87
C LEU A 11 5.62 -18.13 12.05
N LEU A 12 5.27 -19.41 11.92
CA LEU A 12 4.73 -20.18 13.01
C LEU A 12 5.91 -20.72 13.85
N VAL A 13 6.22 -20.07 14.95
CA VAL A 13 7.22 -20.59 15.91
C VAL A 13 6.52 -21.44 16.96
N VAL A 14 6.72 -22.74 16.90
CA VAL A 14 6.25 -23.66 17.92
C VAL A 14 7.34 -23.83 18.98
N LEU A 15 7.18 -23.19 20.11
CA LEU A 15 8.04 -23.43 21.27
C LEU A 15 7.37 -24.48 22.18
N ASN A 16 7.96 -25.67 22.26
CA ASN A 16 7.59 -26.67 23.24
C ASN A 16 8.28 -26.39 24.57
N LEU A 17 7.59 -25.71 25.49
CA LEU A 17 8.02 -25.60 26.88
C LEU A 17 7.37 -26.70 27.68
N ALA A 18 8.11 -27.78 27.99
CA ALA A 18 7.66 -28.85 28.86
C ALA A 18 7.74 -28.38 30.33
N GLY A 19 6.65 -27.79 30.82
CA GLY A 19 6.45 -27.47 32.23
C GLY A 19 5.28 -28.27 32.77
N SER A 20 5.48 -29.08 33.82
CA SER A 20 4.39 -29.75 34.53
C SER A 20 3.75 -28.77 35.52
N VAL A 21 2.59 -28.23 35.19
CA VAL A 21 1.81 -27.40 36.09
C VAL A 21 0.76 -28.29 36.76
N TRP A 22 0.82 -28.39 38.08
CA TRP A 22 -0.25 -29.00 38.87
C TRP A 22 -1.35 -27.97 39.04
N ALA A 23 -2.43 -28.10 38.27
CA ALA A 23 -3.59 -27.23 38.43
C ALA A 23 -4.61 -27.97 39.34
N GLU A 24 -5.05 -27.33 40.41
CA GLU A 24 -6.12 -27.86 41.28
C GLU A 24 -7.48 -27.87 40.59
N ASP A 25 -7.73 -27.00 39.63
CA ASP A 25 -8.89 -27.05 38.73
C ASP A 25 -8.47 -26.78 37.29
N PRO A 26 -8.79 -27.66 36.32
CA PRO A 26 -8.56 -27.33 34.91
C PRO A 26 -9.44 -26.14 34.50
N PRO A 27 -8.93 -25.24 33.65
CA PRO A 27 -9.77 -24.20 33.11
C PRO A 27 -10.99 -24.81 32.40
N PRO A 28 -12.14 -24.15 32.38
CA PRO A 28 -13.44 -24.73 31.99
C PRO A 28 -13.51 -25.28 30.57
N ILE A 29 -12.45 -25.21 29.78
CA ILE A 29 -12.39 -25.67 28.38
C ILE A 29 -11.13 -26.51 28.17
N ALA A 30 -11.16 -27.76 28.64
CA ALA A 30 -10.10 -28.72 28.32
C ALA A 30 -10.23 -29.15 26.85
N GLY A 31 -9.23 -28.83 26.03
CA GLY A 31 -9.16 -29.16 24.60
C GLY A 31 -9.23 -28.01 23.63
N ASP A 32 -9.79 -26.85 24.01
CA ASP A 32 -9.82 -25.65 23.17
C ASP A 32 -8.60 -24.77 23.41
N SER A 33 -8.18 -24.05 22.36
CA SER A 33 -7.15 -23.04 22.48
C SER A 33 -7.76 -21.76 23.02
N TYR A 34 -7.08 -21.11 23.94
CA TYR A 34 -7.46 -19.78 24.43
C TYR A 34 -6.29 -18.81 24.28
N VAL A 35 -6.60 -17.53 24.15
CA VAL A 35 -5.60 -16.46 24.07
C VAL A 35 -5.20 -16.08 25.49
N SER A 36 -3.95 -16.35 25.86
CA SER A 36 -3.42 -16.01 27.18
C SER A 36 -2.78 -14.62 27.24
N GLU A 37 -2.28 -14.12 26.11
CA GLU A 37 -1.69 -12.79 25.97
C GLU A 37 -1.96 -12.25 24.58
N GLN A 38 -2.19 -10.94 24.47
CA GLN A 38 -2.41 -10.24 23.21
C GLN A 38 -1.58 -8.95 23.15
N GLY A 39 -1.08 -8.66 21.97
CA GLY A 39 -0.48 -7.37 21.59
C GLY A 39 -0.89 -7.01 20.19
N GLU A 40 -0.51 -5.84 19.72
CA GLU A 40 -0.86 -5.35 18.39
C GLU A 40 -0.47 -6.33 17.29
N HIS A 41 0.68 -6.98 17.42
CA HIS A 41 1.28 -7.82 16.39
C HIS A 41 1.35 -9.31 16.77
N PHE A 42 0.81 -9.68 17.92
CA PHE A 42 0.88 -11.08 18.38
C PHE A 42 -0.31 -11.51 19.22
N ASN A 43 -0.55 -12.83 19.20
CA ASN A 43 -1.35 -13.55 20.18
C ASN A 43 -0.54 -14.73 20.72
N VAL A 44 -0.58 -14.94 22.02
CA VAL A 44 -0.11 -16.17 22.67
C VAL A 44 -1.31 -17.07 22.90
N LEU A 45 -1.37 -18.16 22.16
CA LEU A 45 -2.43 -19.17 22.26
C LEU A 45 -1.93 -20.31 23.13
N GLN A 46 -2.73 -20.73 24.09
CA GLN A 46 -2.46 -21.89 24.94
C GLN A 46 -3.56 -22.92 24.81
N LYS A 47 -3.13 -24.16 24.77
CA LYS A 47 -4.02 -25.33 24.75
C LYS A 47 -3.58 -26.31 25.83
N LEU A 48 -4.52 -26.72 26.68
CA LEU A 48 -4.30 -27.75 27.68
C LEU A 48 -4.67 -29.13 27.10
N GLU A 49 -3.70 -29.99 27.01
CA GLU A 49 -3.91 -31.37 26.56
C GLU A 49 -3.80 -32.35 27.73
N PRO A 50 -4.82 -33.20 27.95
CA PRO A 50 -4.74 -34.22 29.01
C PRO A 50 -3.67 -35.25 28.64
N VAL A 51 -2.87 -35.63 29.61
CA VAL A 51 -1.87 -36.69 29.52
C VAL A 51 -2.20 -37.75 30.59
N GLU A 52 -2.57 -38.91 30.15
CA GLU A 52 -2.85 -40.03 31.06
C GLU A 52 -1.54 -40.70 31.51
N SER A 53 -1.35 -40.81 32.80
CA SER A 53 -0.24 -41.56 33.39
C SER A 53 -0.61 -43.06 33.55
N PRO A 54 0.39 -43.97 33.50
CA PRO A 54 0.14 -45.42 33.66
C PRO A 54 -0.58 -45.83 34.95
N GLY A 55 -0.74 -44.91 35.90
CA GLY A 55 -1.47 -45.11 37.18
C GLY A 55 -2.88 -44.52 37.19
N GLY A 56 -3.46 -44.12 36.06
CA GLY A 56 -4.83 -43.60 35.98
C GLY A 56 -4.99 -42.14 36.45
N THR A 57 -3.89 -41.44 36.67
CA THR A 57 -3.93 -40.00 37.02
C THR A 57 -3.82 -39.17 35.75
N THR A 58 -4.79 -38.27 35.52
CA THR A 58 -4.74 -37.31 34.43
C THR A 58 -3.91 -36.10 34.85
N SER A 59 -2.87 -35.79 34.09
CA SER A 59 -2.13 -34.55 34.18
C SER A 59 -2.41 -33.73 32.93
N TYR A 60 -2.09 -32.42 32.94
CA TYR A 60 -2.27 -31.54 31.76
C TYR A 60 -0.94 -31.00 31.29
N ARG A 61 -0.73 -31.01 29.97
CA ARG A 61 0.41 -30.37 29.33
C ARG A 61 -0.10 -29.12 28.62
N THR A 62 0.57 -27.97 28.86
CA THR A 62 0.30 -26.75 28.15
C THR A 62 1.12 -26.71 26.87
N ASN A 63 0.45 -26.62 25.72
CA ASN A 63 1.06 -26.33 24.45
C ASN A 63 0.86 -24.83 24.17
N THR A 64 1.95 -24.15 23.81
CA THR A 64 1.93 -22.70 23.53
C THR A 64 2.27 -22.48 22.06
N VAL A 65 1.45 -21.67 21.38
CA VAL A 65 1.66 -21.22 20.00
C VAL A 65 1.65 -19.70 19.99
N ILE A 66 2.64 -19.10 19.36
CA ILE A 66 2.69 -17.64 19.16
C ILE A 66 2.28 -17.36 17.71
N GLN A 67 1.20 -16.62 17.54
CA GLN A 67 0.77 -16.08 16.26
C GLN A 67 1.37 -14.68 16.11
N LEU A 68 2.08 -14.43 15.02
CA LEU A 68 2.69 -13.14 14.70
C LEU A 68 2.17 -12.64 13.37
N GLU A 69 1.64 -11.43 13.35
CA GLU A 69 1.18 -10.74 12.13
C GLU A 69 1.12 -9.23 12.41
N SER A 70 1.56 -8.41 11.47
CA SER A 70 1.42 -6.95 11.60
C SER A 70 -0.04 -6.54 11.67
N GLY A 71 -0.41 -5.76 12.70
CA GLY A 71 -1.77 -5.29 12.89
C GLY A 71 -2.78 -6.39 13.23
N LEU A 72 -2.35 -7.49 13.86
CA LEU A 72 -3.22 -8.61 14.23
C LEU A 72 -4.38 -8.19 15.13
N ASN A 73 -4.11 -7.28 16.06
CA ASN A 73 -5.09 -6.73 16.96
C ASN A 73 -5.00 -5.19 16.99
N TYR A 74 -6.07 -4.54 17.37
CA TYR A 74 -6.10 -3.11 17.63
C TYR A 74 -6.57 -2.82 19.05
N ARG A 75 -6.22 -1.63 19.55
CA ARG A 75 -6.66 -1.17 20.87
C ARG A 75 -8.07 -0.60 20.78
N HIS A 76 -9.05 -1.34 21.32
CA HIS A 76 -10.41 -0.85 21.39
C HIS A 76 -10.48 0.42 22.28
N PRO A 77 -11.36 1.39 21.99
CA PRO A 77 -11.50 2.62 22.82
C PRO A 77 -11.73 2.36 24.31
N LEU A 78 -12.29 1.22 24.68
CA LEU A 78 -12.46 0.79 26.08
C LEU A 78 -11.18 0.19 26.70
N GLY A 79 -10.07 0.12 25.97
CA GLY A 79 -8.76 -0.21 26.50
C GLY A 79 -8.36 -1.69 26.47
N PHE A 80 -9.11 -2.57 25.85
CA PHE A 80 -8.73 -3.99 25.61
C PHE A 80 -8.27 -4.22 24.17
N TRP A 81 -7.58 -5.33 23.94
CA TRP A 81 -7.21 -5.78 22.61
C TRP A 81 -8.38 -6.50 21.93
N GLN A 82 -8.58 -6.20 20.65
CA GLN A 82 -9.57 -6.85 19.79
C GLN A 82 -8.91 -7.23 18.48
N ALA A 83 -9.30 -8.37 17.91
CA ALA A 83 -8.82 -8.78 16.59
C ALA A 83 -9.15 -7.72 15.54
N SER A 84 -8.17 -7.40 14.69
CA SER A 84 -8.34 -6.42 13.63
C SER A 84 -9.22 -6.93 12.50
N GLU A 85 -10.14 -6.09 12.06
CA GLU A 85 -10.99 -6.31 10.89
C GLU A 85 -10.74 -5.18 9.88
N ALA A 86 -10.01 -5.50 8.82
CA ALA A 86 -9.69 -4.55 7.76
C ALA A 86 -10.88 -4.41 6.79
N THR A 87 -11.98 -3.82 7.26
CA THR A 87 -13.20 -3.58 6.47
C THR A 87 -13.56 -2.11 6.48
N PHE A 88 -14.29 -1.69 5.46
CA PHE A 88 -14.89 -0.35 5.39
C PHE A 88 -16.37 -0.42 5.76
N ARG A 89 -16.81 0.53 6.56
CA ARG A 89 -18.22 0.88 6.74
C ARG A 89 -18.49 2.22 6.08
N LEU A 90 -19.68 2.40 5.56
CA LEU A 90 -20.09 3.68 4.96
C LEU A 90 -20.79 4.54 6.00
N GLU A 91 -20.30 5.77 6.19
CA GLU A 91 -20.85 6.72 7.15
C GLU A 91 -20.78 8.15 6.61
N GLY A 92 -21.90 8.82 6.55
CA GLY A 92 -21.98 10.20 6.03
C GLY A 92 -21.56 10.37 4.56
N GLY A 93 -21.53 9.28 3.80
CA GLY A 93 -21.04 9.25 2.42
C GLY A 93 -19.59 8.79 2.30
N ASP A 94 -18.79 8.82 3.38
CA ASP A 94 -17.40 8.39 3.36
C ASP A 94 -17.26 6.91 3.73
N ALA A 95 -16.14 6.31 3.34
CA ALA A 95 -15.76 4.97 3.75
C ALA A 95 -14.77 5.05 4.94
N ILE A 96 -15.12 4.39 6.04
CA ILE A 96 -14.39 4.41 7.31
C ILE A 96 -13.88 3.01 7.63
N GLY A 97 -12.56 2.87 7.78
CA GLY A 97 -11.88 1.68 8.30
C GLY A 97 -11.22 2.01 9.63
N ASP A 98 -11.83 1.60 10.75
CA ASP A 98 -11.39 1.99 12.09
C ASP A 98 -11.19 0.83 13.08
N GLN A 99 -11.24 -0.41 12.57
CA GLN A 99 -11.04 -1.63 13.36
C GLN A 99 -9.66 -2.26 13.11
N THR A 100 -8.64 -1.41 12.97
CA THR A 100 -7.23 -1.76 12.83
C THR A 100 -6.38 -0.79 13.67
N PRO A 101 -5.07 -1.06 13.89
CA PRO A 101 -4.19 -0.14 14.62
C PRO A 101 -4.19 1.28 14.03
N HIS A 102 -4.13 1.39 12.71
CA HIS A 102 -4.34 2.62 11.97
C HIS A 102 -5.81 2.78 11.59
N LYS A 103 -6.22 4.00 11.29
CA LYS A 103 -7.61 4.27 10.85
C LYS A 103 -7.59 5.00 9.52
N VAL A 104 -8.52 4.65 8.66
CA VAL A 104 -8.62 5.19 7.31
C VAL A 104 -9.97 5.83 7.09
N ARG A 105 -9.99 7.02 6.51
CA ARG A 105 -11.20 7.67 6.01
C ARG A 105 -10.98 8.08 4.57
N LEU A 106 -11.80 7.53 3.69
CA LEU A 106 -11.83 7.83 2.27
C LEU A 106 -13.10 8.62 1.95
N PRO A 107 -13.01 9.76 1.25
CA PRO A 107 -14.18 10.57 0.91
C PRO A 107 -15.10 9.83 -0.07
N GLY A 108 -16.39 10.05 0.03
CA GLY A 108 -17.37 9.47 -0.91
C GLY A 108 -17.16 9.95 -2.34
N ILE A 109 -16.65 11.17 -2.52
CA ILE A 109 -16.18 11.71 -3.80
C ILE A 109 -14.71 12.07 -3.61
N LEU A 110 -13.82 11.37 -4.31
CA LEU A 110 -12.41 11.70 -4.36
C LEU A 110 -12.14 12.62 -5.54
N GLY A 111 -11.37 13.68 -5.31
CA GLY A 111 -11.03 14.65 -6.33
C GLY A 111 -9.97 15.65 -5.85
N PRO A 112 -9.65 16.68 -6.67
CA PRO A 112 -8.56 17.62 -6.39
C PRO A 112 -8.71 18.40 -5.08
N GLN A 113 -9.93 18.52 -4.54
CA GLN A 113 -10.22 19.26 -3.31
C GLN A 113 -10.44 18.39 -2.09
N THR A 114 -10.48 17.08 -2.26
CA THR A 114 -10.66 16.11 -1.19
C THR A 114 -9.34 15.43 -0.83
N ARG A 115 -9.33 14.69 0.25
CA ARG A 115 -8.12 14.04 0.75
C ARG A 115 -8.42 12.69 1.38
N VAL A 116 -7.48 11.79 1.27
CA VAL A 116 -7.40 10.57 2.05
C VAL A 116 -6.86 10.92 3.44
N HIS A 117 -7.50 10.43 4.47
CA HIS A 117 -7.08 10.66 5.85
C HIS A 117 -6.71 9.34 6.51
N VAL A 118 -5.49 9.25 7.01
CA VAL A 118 -4.98 8.08 7.74
C VAL A 118 -4.53 8.54 9.13
N THR A 119 -5.15 7.99 10.17
CA THR A 119 -4.61 8.11 11.52
C THR A 119 -3.67 6.95 11.77
N LEU A 120 -2.41 7.21 12.05
CA LEU A 120 -1.38 6.23 12.30
C LEU A 120 -1.59 5.56 13.67
N PRO A 121 -0.96 4.41 13.96
CA PRO A 121 -1.12 3.70 15.24
C PRO A 121 -0.75 4.54 16.48
N ASP A 122 0.18 5.49 16.37
CA ASP A 122 0.55 6.42 17.44
C ASP A 122 -0.41 7.61 17.59
N GLY A 123 -1.43 7.70 16.74
CA GLY A 123 -2.42 8.78 16.73
C GLY A 123 -2.04 10.00 15.91
N SER A 124 -0.85 10.04 15.32
CA SER A 124 -0.49 11.06 14.33
C SER A 124 -1.31 10.90 13.04
N VAL A 125 -1.33 11.91 12.19
CA VAL A 125 -2.21 11.96 11.03
C VAL A 125 -1.41 12.18 9.77
N ALA A 126 -1.72 11.39 8.73
CA ALA A 126 -1.30 11.63 7.36
C ALA A 126 -2.52 11.96 6.50
N GLU A 127 -2.47 13.10 5.80
CA GLU A 127 -3.47 13.50 4.81
C GLU A 127 -2.80 13.60 3.44
N SER A 128 -3.34 12.88 2.46
CA SER A 128 -2.78 12.84 1.12
C SER A 128 -3.85 12.97 0.05
N ARG A 129 -3.40 13.31 -1.15
CA ARG A 129 -4.20 13.23 -2.38
C ARG A 129 -3.30 12.86 -3.55
N VAL A 130 -3.78 12.05 -4.45
CA VAL A 130 -3.11 11.84 -5.73
C VAL A 130 -3.17 13.13 -6.51
N PHE A 131 -2.02 13.57 -7.02
CA PHE A 131 -1.93 14.76 -7.86
C PHE A 131 -2.17 14.39 -9.32
N GLY A 132 -1.54 13.32 -9.82
CA GLY A 132 -1.67 12.88 -11.20
C GLY A 132 -0.61 11.89 -11.63
N LEU A 133 -0.64 11.58 -12.93
CA LEU A 133 0.34 10.74 -13.60
C LEU A 133 1.20 11.57 -14.54
N ALA A 134 2.48 11.22 -14.64
CA ALA A 134 3.42 11.93 -15.50
C ALA A 134 4.45 10.99 -16.13
N TYR A 135 4.99 11.38 -17.28
CA TYR A 135 6.25 10.86 -17.77
C TYR A 135 7.39 11.76 -17.29
N TYR A 136 8.51 11.12 -16.98
CA TYR A 136 9.75 11.80 -16.64
C TYR A 136 10.94 11.12 -17.32
N GLU A 137 11.76 11.91 -18.02
CA GLU A 137 13.00 11.45 -18.63
C GLU A 137 14.18 12.08 -17.86
N PRO A 138 14.88 11.29 -17.00
CA PRO A 138 15.91 11.83 -16.11
C PRO A 138 17.07 12.52 -16.81
N GLU A 139 17.52 11.98 -17.96
CA GLU A 139 18.67 12.51 -18.69
C GLU A 139 18.45 13.91 -19.23
N SER A 140 17.24 14.20 -19.72
CA SER A 140 16.89 15.52 -20.24
C SER A 140 16.25 16.42 -19.17
N GLY A 141 15.83 15.85 -18.05
CA GLY A 141 15.05 16.53 -17.02
C GLY A 141 13.65 16.92 -17.47
N ARG A 142 13.15 16.35 -18.57
CA ARG A 142 11.81 16.65 -19.11
C ARG A 142 10.77 15.85 -18.39
N SER A 143 9.64 16.51 -18.09
CA SER A 143 8.48 15.87 -17.50
C SER A 143 7.23 16.29 -18.29
N VAL A 144 6.31 15.35 -18.45
CA VAL A 144 5.03 15.55 -19.16
C VAL A 144 3.92 15.04 -18.24
N LEU A 145 2.98 15.93 -17.90
CA LEU A 145 1.77 15.53 -17.18
C LEU A 145 0.86 14.78 -18.16
N LEU A 146 0.49 13.58 -17.83
CA LEU A 146 -0.42 12.74 -18.62
C LEU A 146 -1.87 12.94 -18.19
N ALA A 147 -2.11 12.97 -16.88
CA ALA A 147 -3.44 13.02 -16.32
C ALA A 147 -3.42 13.64 -14.93
N GLU A 148 -4.46 14.39 -14.59
CA GLU A 148 -4.70 14.93 -13.24
C GLU A 148 -5.88 14.23 -12.60
N LEU A 149 -5.90 14.17 -11.27
CA LEU A 149 -7.05 13.66 -10.55
C LEU A 149 -8.30 14.50 -10.85
N LYS A 150 -9.42 13.87 -11.18
CA LYS A 150 -10.75 14.49 -11.28
C LYS A 150 -11.72 13.87 -10.28
N ASP A 151 -12.86 14.51 -10.08
CA ASP A 151 -13.90 13.99 -9.17
C ASP A 151 -14.40 12.63 -9.63
N SER A 152 -14.35 11.65 -8.74
CA SER A 152 -14.87 10.30 -8.94
C SER A 152 -15.59 9.80 -7.69
N ASN A 153 -16.73 9.10 -7.87
CA ASN A 153 -17.49 8.54 -6.78
C ASN A 153 -16.88 7.21 -6.32
N GLY A 154 -16.67 7.07 -5.03
CA GLY A 154 -16.17 5.83 -4.44
C GLY A 154 -17.22 4.71 -4.47
N VAL A 155 -16.82 3.52 -4.86
CA VAL A 155 -17.62 2.30 -4.88
C VAL A 155 -17.00 1.26 -3.96
N LEU A 156 -17.78 0.74 -3.02
CA LEU A 156 -17.36 -0.38 -2.17
C LEU A 156 -17.45 -1.67 -3.00
N GLU A 157 -16.35 -2.12 -3.57
CA GLU A 157 -16.29 -3.30 -4.43
C GLU A 157 -16.11 -4.59 -3.63
N ALA A 158 -15.36 -4.51 -2.53
CA ALA A 158 -15.20 -5.60 -1.55
C ALA A 158 -15.22 -5.00 -0.14
N PRO A 159 -15.45 -5.80 0.92
CA PRO A 159 -15.53 -5.28 2.29
C PRO A 159 -14.35 -4.40 2.71
N ASN A 160 -13.19 -4.59 2.10
CA ASN A 160 -11.95 -3.87 2.38
C ASN A 160 -11.42 -3.08 1.18
N GLN A 161 -12.21 -2.87 0.13
CA GLN A 161 -11.75 -2.24 -1.10
C GLN A 161 -12.73 -1.18 -1.59
N ILE A 162 -12.22 0.04 -1.78
CA ILE A 162 -12.92 1.14 -2.42
C ILE A 162 -12.27 1.41 -3.77
N VAL A 163 -13.08 1.52 -4.80
CA VAL A 163 -12.67 1.89 -6.16
C VAL A 163 -13.26 3.24 -6.52
N TYR A 164 -12.44 4.14 -7.02
CA TYR A 164 -12.84 5.39 -7.66
C TYR A 164 -12.63 5.21 -9.16
N PRO A 165 -13.70 4.84 -9.90
CA PRO A 165 -13.55 4.54 -11.33
C PRO A 165 -13.34 5.82 -12.14
N ASP A 166 -12.57 5.71 -13.22
CA ASP A 166 -12.26 6.81 -14.14
C ASP A 166 -11.88 8.10 -13.40
N ALA A 167 -10.93 7.98 -12.48
CA ALA A 167 -10.57 9.04 -11.54
C ALA A 167 -9.62 10.10 -12.12
N PHE A 168 -9.22 9.99 -13.40
CA PHE A 168 -8.23 10.89 -14.00
C PHE A 168 -8.76 11.57 -15.27
N THR A 169 -8.29 12.79 -15.52
CA THR A 169 -8.48 13.48 -16.81
C THR A 169 -7.63 12.80 -17.87
N ASP A 170 -8.03 12.89 -19.12
CA ASP A 170 -7.20 12.54 -20.29
C ASP A 170 -6.66 11.10 -20.34
N LEU A 171 -7.03 10.25 -19.37
CA LEU A 171 -6.64 8.84 -19.29
C LEU A 171 -7.68 8.08 -18.46
N VAL A 172 -8.23 7.00 -19.01
CA VAL A 172 -9.15 6.16 -18.25
C VAL A 172 -8.36 5.28 -17.29
N ALA A 173 -8.36 5.68 -16.03
CA ALA A 173 -7.71 4.96 -14.94
C ALA A 173 -8.52 5.04 -13.66
N ASP A 174 -8.51 3.95 -12.90
CA ASP A 174 -9.16 3.89 -11.59
C ASP A 174 -8.14 4.10 -10.48
N LEU A 175 -8.60 4.67 -9.38
CA LEU A 175 -7.83 4.72 -8.14
C LEU A 175 -8.47 3.76 -7.14
N VAL A 176 -7.68 2.81 -6.63
CA VAL A 176 -8.14 1.72 -5.78
C VAL A 176 -7.45 1.81 -4.43
N PHE A 177 -8.25 1.77 -3.36
CA PHE A 177 -7.74 1.69 -1.99
C PHE A 177 -8.12 0.36 -1.37
N ILE A 178 -7.13 -0.33 -0.79
CA ILE A 178 -7.32 -1.62 -0.13
C ILE A 178 -6.88 -1.50 1.32
N HIS A 179 -7.84 -1.61 2.24
CA HIS A 179 -7.59 -1.64 3.67
C HIS A 179 -7.03 -3.00 4.08
N ARG A 180 -5.91 -3.00 4.78
CA ARG A 180 -5.24 -4.19 5.32
C ARG A 180 -5.14 -4.06 6.85
N ARG A 181 -4.92 -5.16 7.55
CA ARG A 181 -4.59 -5.11 8.98
C ARG A 181 -3.29 -4.36 9.25
N SER A 182 -2.32 -4.49 8.34
CA SER A 182 -1.00 -3.87 8.43
C SER A 182 -0.92 -2.46 7.86
N GLY A 183 -1.94 -1.98 7.14
CA GLY A 183 -1.87 -0.68 6.48
C GLY A 183 -2.96 -0.44 5.45
N ILE A 184 -2.71 0.52 4.57
CA ILE A 184 -3.55 0.82 3.41
C ILE A 184 -2.69 0.77 2.16
N GLU A 185 -3.22 0.18 1.08
CA GLU A 185 -2.62 0.18 -0.25
C GLU A 185 -3.39 1.17 -1.13
N GLN A 186 -2.66 1.85 -2.02
CA GLN A 186 -3.20 2.72 -3.05
C GLN A 186 -2.68 2.23 -4.39
N ASP A 187 -3.57 1.81 -5.28
CA ASP A 187 -3.22 1.34 -6.61
C ASP A 187 -3.83 2.27 -7.68
N VAL A 188 -3.06 2.59 -8.71
CA VAL A 188 -3.57 3.18 -9.95
C VAL A 188 -3.74 2.07 -10.97
N VAL A 189 -4.96 1.87 -11.46
CA VAL A 189 -5.29 0.82 -12.41
C VAL A 189 -5.60 1.45 -13.75
N LEU A 190 -4.68 1.35 -14.70
CA LEU A 190 -4.87 1.84 -16.05
C LEU A 190 -5.88 0.94 -16.78
N ARG A 191 -6.89 1.54 -17.40
CA ARG A 191 -7.92 0.85 -18.19
C ARG A 191 -7.70 1.00 -19.69
N GLU A 192 -6.86 1.94 -20.07
CA GLU A 192 -6.39 2.14 -21.43
C GLU A 192 -4.89 2.44 -21.43
N ALA A 193 -4.24 2.20 -22.56
CA ALA A 193 -2.83 2.51 -22.73
C ALA A 193 -2.64 4.03 -22.79
N PRO A 194 -1.77 4.63 -21.97
CA PRO A 194 -1.39 6.02 -22.17
C PRO A 194 -0.67 6.18 -23.53
N PRO A 195 -0.67 7.39 -24.13
CA PRO A 195 0.13 7.66 -25.32
C PRO A 195 1.59 7.34 -25.09
N GLY A 196 2.27 6.83 -26.11
CA GLY A 196 3.69 6.49 -26.00
C GLY A 196 4.56 7.71 -25.68
N PRO A 197 5.65 7.54 -24.91
CA PRO A 197 6.58 8.64 -24.62
C PRO A 197 7.08 9.38 -25.86
N GLU A 198 7.22 8.68 -26.98
CA GLU A 198 7.66 9.20 -28.27
C GLU A 198 6.71 10.26 -28.86
N GLU A 199 5.42 10.20 -28.52
CA GLU A 199 4.43 11.21 -28.95
C GLU A 199 4.72 12.59 -28.32
N PHE A 200 5.40 12.56 -27.17
CA PHE A 200 5.86 13.77 -26.46
C PHE A 200 7.33 14.09 -26.76
N GLY A 201 7.98 13.33 -27.66
CA GLY A 201 9.38 13.47 -28.01
C GLY A 201 10.32 13.02 -26.89
N LEU A 202 9.89 12.09 -26.03
CA LEU A 202 10.70 11.43 -25.02
C LEU A 202 11.19 10.09 -25.59
N ASP A 203 12.34 9.60 -25.09
CA ASP A 203 12.88 8.29 -25.42
C ASP A 203 12.22 7.22 -24.54
N PRO A 204 11.43 6.26 -25.09
CA PRO A 204 10.78 5.23 -24.30
C PRO A 204 11.73 4.42 -23.44
N ALA A 205 12.96 4.18 -23.90
CA ALA A 205 13.98 3.42 -23.17
C ALA A 205 14.53 4.18 -21.93
N LYS A 206 14.27 5.48 -21.82
CA LYS A 206 14.79 6.34 -20.75
C LYS A 206 13.69 7.01 -19.95
N THR A 207 12.45 6.79 -20.37
CA THR A 207 11.28 7.42 -19.75
C THR A 207 10.78 6.57 -18.58
N ARG A 208 10.32 7.26 -17.57
CA ARG A 208 9.68 6.72 -16.38
C ARG A 208 8.21 7.13 -16.35
N LEU A 209 7.33 6.21 -15.95
CA LEU A 209 5.95 6.51 -15.60
C LEU A 209 5.89 6.77 -14.11
N GLU A 210 5.32 7.89 -13.72
CA GLU A 210 5.27 8.37 -12.34
C GLU A 210 3.84 8.60 -11.87
N VAL A 211 3.56 8.21 -10.63
CA VAL A 211 2.37 8.60 -9.87
C VAL A 211 2.80 9.58 -8.79
N TRP A 212 2.17 10.74 -8.75
CA TRP A 212 2.46 11.80 -7.80
C TRP A 212 1.37 11.88 -6.75
N THR A 213 1.74 11.71 -5.49
CA THR A 213 0.84 11.86 -4.34
C THR A 213 1.35 12.98 -3.44
N GLU A 214 0.54 14.03 -3.25
CA GLU A 214 0.85 15.12 -2.34
C GLU A 214 0.42 14.78 -0.92
N PHE A 215 1.33 14.97 0.03
CA PHE A 215 1.04 14.90 1.46
C PHE A 215 0.80 16.30 2.01
N LEU A 216 -0.46 16.57 2.31
CA LEU A 216 -0.93 17.86 2.83
C LEU A 216 -0.63 18.01 4.33
N ALA A 217 -0.59 16.87 5.02
CA ALA A 217 -0.12 16.73 6.39
C ALA A 217 0.48 15.33 6.57
N ALA A 218 1.61 15.24 7.25
CA ALA A 218 2.22 13.98 7.68
C ALA A 218 3.24 14.28 8.80
N PRO A 219 3.54 13.31 9.67
CA PRO A 219 4.76 13.37 10.48
C PRO A 219 5.98 13.47 9.58
N GLU A 220 7.07 14.07 10.06
CA GLU A 220 8.35 14.06 9.33
C GLU A 220 8.86 12.62 9.24
N PRO A 221 9.05 12.06 8.03
CA PRO A 221 9.49 10.68 7.88
C PRO A 221 11.00 10.54 8.06
N GLU A 222 11.41 9.40 8.61
CA GLU A 222 12.78 8.92 8.44
C GLU A 222 12.91 8.25 7.07
N LEU A 223 13.91 8.68 6.28
CA LEU A 223 14.13 8.20 4.93
C LEU A 223 15.38 7.31 4.88
N GLN A 224 15.22 6.12 4.31
CA GLN A 224 16.34 5.23 3.99
C GLN A 224 16.35 5.01 2.48
N ALA A 225 17.40 5.48 1.81
CA ALA A 225 17.55 5.37 0.37
C ALA A 225 18.28 4.08 -0.02
N GLU A 226 17.74 3.34 -0.95
CA GLU A 226 18.38 2.20 -1.60
C GLU A 226 18.48 2.46 -3.11
N VAL A 227 19.66 2.25 -3.69
CA VAL A 227 19.83 2.32 -5.14
C VAL A 227 19.51 0.96 -5.71
N LEU A 228 18.46 0.89 -6.53
CA LEU A 228 18.08 -0.35 -7.20
C LEU A 228 19.08 -0.67 -8.30
N ASN A 229 19.54 -1.92 -8.33
CA ASN A 229 20.49 -2.38 -9.34
C ASN A 229 19.85 -2.31 -10.73
N PRO A 230 20.54 -1.74 -11.74
CA PRO A 230 20.06 -1.70 -13.13
C PRO A 230 19.68 -3.08 -13.69
N THR A 231 20.38 -4.14 -13.25
CA THR A 231 20.09 -5.54 -13.64
C THR A 231 18.76 -6.07 -13.09
N GLU A 232 18.22 -5.46 -12.03
CA GLU A 232 16.91 -5.84 -11.47
C GLU A 232 15.76 -5.05 -12.10
N VAL A 233 16.07 -3.94 -12.78
CA VAL A 233 15.09 -2.96 -13.26
C VAL A 233 15.13 -2.77 -14.76
N SER A 234 16.30 -2.82 -15.42
CA SER A 234 16.44 -2.65 -16.87
C SER A 234 17.83 -3.05 -17.36
N GLU A 235 17.90 -3.78 -18.47
CA GLU A 235 19.16 -4.11 -19.16
C GLU A 235 19.78 -2.93 -19.94
N GLN A 236 19.13 -1.76 -19.97
CA GLN A 236 19.53 -0.64 -20.83
C GLN A 236 19.75 0.64 -20.02
N GLY A 237 20.94 0.88 -19.58
CA GLY A 237 21.64 2.17 -19.38
C GLY A 237 20.88 3.40 -18.85
N SER A 238 19.70 3.26 -18.26
CA SER A 238 18.99 4.38 -17.64
C SER A 238 19.63 4.79 -16.30
N ALA A 239 19.43 6.03 -15.91
CA ALA A 239 19.88 6.51 -14.61
C ALA A 239 19.34 5.62 -13.49
N PRO A 240 20.14 5.30 -12.45
CA PRO A 240 19.70 4.40 -11.40
C PRO A 240 18.42 4.88 -10.72
N LEU A 241 17.51 3.94 -10.43
CA LEU A 241 16.34 4.20 -9.60
C LEU A 241 16.75 4.23 -8.13
N VAL A 242 16.26 5.22 -7.41
CA VAL A 242 16.40 5.31 -5.96
C VAL A 242 15.05 4.96 -5.35
N ASP A 243 15.04 4.03 -4.40
CA ASP A 243 13.84 3.69 -3.62
C ASP A 243 14.03 4.18 -2.19
N HIS A 244 13.09 5.00 -1.71
CA HIS A 244 13.05 5.43 -0.32
C HIS A 244 12.10 4.51 0.46
N THR A 245 12.60 3.89 1.51
CA THR A 245 11.73 3.47 2.61
C THR A 245 11.33 4.72 3.37
N VAL A 246 10.03 5.00 3.44
CA VAL A 246 9.47 6.16 4.12
C VAL A 246 8.87 5.69 5.44
N ASP A 247 9.54 6.01 6.56
CA ASP A 247 9.18 5.55 7.89
C ASP A 247 8.66 6.69 8.76
N PHE A 248 7.37 6.63 9.12
CA PHE A 248 6.73 7.57 10.03
C PHE A 248 6.79 7.11 11.50
N GLY A 249 7.63 6.13 11.83
CA GLY A 249 7.79 5.56 13.14
C GLY A 249 6.81 4.44 13.46
N SER A 250 5.53 4.73 13.47
CA SER A 250 4.49 3.73 13.75
C SER A 250 3.93 3.06 12.48
N MET A 251 4.26 3.57 11.30
CA MET A 251 3.82 3.06 10.01
C MET A 251 4.89 3.37 8.95
N ARG A 252 5.12 2.40 8.06
CA ARG A 252 6.16 2.48 7.03
C ARG A 252 5.59 2.18 5.66
N MET A 253 6.12 2.84 4.62
CA MET A 253 5.85 2.55 3.23
C MET A 253 6.99 1.73 2.65
N ASP A 254 6.69 0.49 2.30
CA ASP A 254 7.63 -0.40 1.61
C ASP A 254 7.50 -0.29 0.09
N ARG A 255 8.40 -0.94 -0.65
CA ARG A 255 8.46 -0.94 -2.11
C ARG A 255 7.15 -1.45 -2.75
N GLY A 256 6.68 -0.74 -3.76
CA GLY A 256 5.54 -1.13 -4.58
C GLY A 256 5.89 -2.13 -5.70
N THR A 257 4.86 -2.63 -6.38
CA THR A 257 5.00 -3.54 -7.53
C THR A 257 4.00 -3.19 -8.63
N ALA A 258 4.43 -3.28 -9.89
CA ALA A 258 3.59 -3.20 -11.06
C ALA A 258 3.25 -4.61 -11.56
N PHE A 259 1.99 -4.84 -11.94
CA PHE A 259 1.47 -6.13 -12.41
C PHE A 259 0.28 -5.93 -13.34
N PRO A 260 0.00 -6.89 -14.27
CA PRO A 260 -1.17 -6.83 -15.12
C PRO A 260 -2.46 -7.01 -14.33
N ASP A 261 -3.52 -6.30 -14.70
CA ASP A 261 -4.84 -6.48 -14.10
C ASP A 261 -5.43 -7.83 -14.54
N GLY A 262 -5.99 -8.57 -13.57
CA GLY A 262 -6.71 -9.83 -13.80
C GLY A 262 -5.86 -11.08 -13.99
N ALA A 263 -4.56 -10.99 -14.11
CA ALA A 263 -3.67 -12.17 -14.18
C ALA A 263 -3.24 -12.63 -12.77
N PRO A 264 -3.01 -13.95 -12.56
CA PRO A 264 -2.41 -14.37 -11.32
C PRO A 264 -0.97 -13.87 -11.29
N ARG A 265 -0.76 -12.66 -10.73
CA ARG A 265 0.52 -12.11 -10.27
C ARG A 265 1.73 -12.31 -11.20
N GLU A 266 1.57 -11.98 -12.46
CA GLU A 266 2.73 -11.80 -13.29
C GLU A 266 3.39 -10.47 -12.87
N PHE A 267 4.49 -10.56 -12.15
CA PHE A 267 5.29 -9.42 -11.74
C PHE A 267 5.91 -8.78 -12.98
N LEU A 268 5.62 -7.50 -13.22
CA LEU A 268 6.26 -6.74 -14.30
C LEU A 268 7.52 -6.02 -13.81
N SER A 269 7.38 -5.25 -12.72
CA SER A 269 8.49 -4.48 -12.19
C SER A 269 8.25 -4.09 -10.72
N PHE A 270 9.32 -3.74 -10.03
CA PHE A 270 9.23 -2.96 -8.79
C PHE A 270 8.87 -1.50 -9.11
N VAL A 271 8.09 -0.90 -8.22
CA VAL A 271 7.81 0.53 -8.21
C VAL A 271 8.67 1.15 -7.12
N SER A 272 9.60 2.01 -7.50
CA SER A 272 10.39 2.79 -6.55
C SER A 272 9.60 3.98 -6.04
N LYS A 273 9.98 4.48 -4.86
CA LYS A 273 9.39 5.68 -4.25
C LYS A 273 10.45 6.69 -3.92
N GLU A 274 10.12 7.94 -4.11
CA GLU A 274 10.95 9.06 -3.70
C GLU A 274 10.11 10.07 -2.92
N TRP A 275 10.53 10.39 -1.70
CA TRP A 275 9.94 11.45 -0.92
C TRP A 275 10.62 12.76 -1.25
N LEU A 276 9.86 13.72 -1.75
CA LEU A 276 10.36 15.00 -2.23
C LEU A 276 9.72 16.15 -1.45
N GLN A 277 10.57 17.01 -0.91
CA GLN A 277 10.12 18.29 -0.36
C GLN A 277 10.36 19.39 -1.38
N MET A 278 9.30 20.14 -1.69
CA MET A 278 9.31 21.20 -2.69
C MET A 278 9.18 22.58 -2.06
N ASP A 279 9.42 23.60 -2.88
CA ASP A 279 9.19 25.00 -2.51
C ASP A 279 7.77 25.19 -1.92
N GLY A 280 7.68 26.00 -0.84
CA GLY A 280 6.41 26.21 -0.14
C GLY A 280 6.05 25.11 0.85
N ASN A 281 7.01 24.27 1.26
CA ASN A 281 6.83 23.19 2.24
C ASN A 281 5.79 22.14 1.82
N ARG A 282 5.73 21.86 0.51
CA ARG A 282 4.89 20.79 -0.05
C ARG A 282 5.68 19.50 -0.09
N ASN A 283 5.09 18.41 0.40
CA ASN A 283 5.69 17.09 0.38
C ASN A 283 5.00 16.21 -0.66
N PHE A 284 5.78 15.52 -1.48
CA PHE A 284 5.29 14.59 -2.47
C PHE A 284 5.94 13.23 -2.30
N LEU A 285 5.14 12.19 -2.42
CA LEU A 285 5.60 10.85 -2.73
C LEU A 285 5.49 10.67 -4.24
N VAL A 286 6.60 10.33 -4.87
CA VAL A 286 6.64 10.02 -6.31
C VAL A 286 6.93 8.54 -6.45
N GLU A 287 5.97 7.81 -6.94
CA GLU A 287 6.07 6.38 -7.24
C GLU A 287 6.43 6.23 -8.72
N THR A 288 7.46 5.46 -9.01
CA THR A 288 8.12 5.47 -10.31
C THR A 288 8.37 4.05 -10.81
N VAL A 289 8.05 3.81 -12.08
CA VAL A 289 8.40 2.60 -12.81
C VAL A 289 9.07 2.96 -14.14
N GLU A 290 10.09 2.19 -14.55
CA GLU A 290 10.67 2.34 -15.89
C GLU A 290 9.63 1.97 -16.95
N TYR A 291 9.38 2.86 -17.93
CA TYR A 291 8.36 2.63 -18.96
C TYR A 291 8.60 1.32 -19.72
N GLY A 292 9.85 1.05 -20.10
CA GLY A 292 10.21 -0.17 -20.81
C GLY A 292 9.90 -1.47 -20.04
N ALA A 293 9.91 -1.41 -18.70
CA ALA A 293 9.59 -2.59 -17.88
C ALA A 293 8.09 -2.92 -17.85
N VAL A 294 7.22 -1.96 -18.13
CA VAL A 294 5.75 -2.13 -18.13
C VAL A 294 5.13 -2.01 -19.51
N GLU A 295 5.92 -1.66 -20.53
CA GLU A 295 5.47 -1.40 -21.90
C GLU A 295 4.66 -2.58 -22.48
N SER A 296 5.11 -3.83 -22.24
CA SER A 296 4.38 -5.01 -22.72
C SER A 296 2.97 -5.11 -22.11
N GLY A 297 2.83 -4.86 -20.82
CA GLY A 297 1.53 -4.83 -20.16
C GLY A 297 0.65 -3.68 -20.62
N LEU A 298 1.25 -2.52 -20.93
CA LEU A 298 0.51 -1.36 -21.44
C LEU A 298 -0.02 -1.61 -22.86
N ARG A 299 0.72 -2.32 -23.71
CA ARG A 299 0.28 -2.67 -25.07
C ARG A 299 -0.94 -3.59 -25.13
N ASP A 300 -1.17 -4.35 -24.07
CA ASP A 300 -2.32 -5.25 -23.99
C ASP A 300 -3.61 -4.53 -23.56
N LEU A 301 -3.51 -3.27 -23.16
CA LEU A 301 -4.65 -2.43 -22.84
C LEU A 301 -5.31 -1.89 -24.11
N PRO A 302 -6.63 -1.55 -24.05
CA PRO A 302 -7.27 -0.83 -25.14
C PRO A 302 -6.52 0.46 -25.45
N ALA A 303 -6.40 0.80 -26.72
CA ALA A 303 -5.83 2.09 -27.11
C ALA A 303 -6.72 3.22 -26.60
N SER A 304 -6.11 4.30 -26.11
CA SER A 304 -6.79 5.53 -25.78
C SER A 304 -7.63 6.01 -26.96
N GLN A 305 -8.85 6.46 -26.71
CA GLN A 305 -9.69 6.99 -27.79
C GLN A 305 -9.12 8.35 -28.25
N GLU A 306 -8.78 8.42 -29.54
CA GLU A 306 -8.30 9.66 -30.15
C GLU A 306 -9.29 10.81 -29.87
N GLY A 307 -8.84 11.85 -29.20
CA GLY A 307 -9.60 13.06 -28.95
C GLY A 307 -9.59 13.59 -27.51
N ALA A 308 -9.18 12.77 -26.54
CA ALA A 308 -9.12 13.17 -25.13
C ALA A 308 -7.87 13.96 -24.78
N PHE A 309 -6.78 13.81 -25.54
CA PHE A 309 -5.55 14.51 -25.24
C PHE A 309 -5.58 15.93 -25.82
N LEU A 310 -5.68 16.90 -24.95
CA LEU A 310 -5.29 18.26 -25.32
C LEU A 310 -3.83 18.21 -25.77
N PRO A 311 -3.46 18.77 -26.93
CA PRO A 311 -2.08 18.83 -27.35
C PRO A 311 -1.28 19.45 -26.21
N VAL A 312 -0.44 18.64 -25.57
CA VAL A 312 0.47 19.14 -24.54
C VAL A 312 1.27 20.21 -25.21
N LEU A 313 1.05 21.46 -24.79
CA LEU A 313 1.81 22.59 -25.30
C LEU A 313 3.28 22.24 -25.13
N ARG A 314 3.99 22.09 -26.26
CA ARG A 314 5.41 21.74 -26.29
C ARG A 314 6.14 22.53 -25.22
N GLY A 315 6.76 21.87 -24.27
CA GLY A 315 7.57 22.49 -23.24
C GLY A 315 6.81 23.02 -22.01
N ARG A 316 5.54 22.65 -21.81
CA ARG A 316 4.90 22.97 -20.52
C ARG A 316 5.49 22.07 -19.44
N ALA A 317 6.37 22.67 -18.64
CA ALA A 317 6.78 22.08 -17.40
C ALA A 317 5.54 21.83 -16.55
N VAL A 318 5.43 20.65 -15.94
CA VAL A 318 4.40 20.40 -14.92
C VAL A 318 4.63 21.44 -13.84
N VAL A 319 3.65 22.33 -13.64
CA VAL A 319 3.73 23.32 -12.56
C VAL A 319 3.70 22.52 -11.26
N GLY A 320 4.79 22.60 -10.49
CA GLY A 320 4.95 21.83 -9.28
C GLY A 320 5.78 20.54 -9.41
N ALA A 321 6.13 20.08 -10.61
CA ALA A 321 7.08 18.97 -10.73
C ALA A 321 8.48 19.43 -10.26
N PRO A 322 9.20 18.62 -9.46
CA PRO A 322 10.44 19.04 -8.79
C PRO A 322 11.66 19.01 -9.69
N ARG A 323 11.60 19.65 -10.86
CA ARG A 323 12.70 19.60 -11.83
C ARG A 323 14.04 20.12 -11.32
N GLY A 324 14.01 21.05 -10.39
CA GLY A 324 15.22 21.66 -9.86
C GLY A 324 15.77 21.00 -8.61
N LEU A 325 15.06 19.99 -8.07
CA LEU A 325 15.39 19.40 -6.77
C LEU A 325 15.89 17.95 -6.87
N ARG A 326 15.85 17.36 -8.06
CA ARG A 326 16.51 16.06 -8.27
C ARG A 326 18.00 16.27 -8.44
N PRO A 327 18.85 15.54 -7.67
CA PRO A 327 20.32 15.71 -7.75
C PRO A 327 20.86 15.34 -9.13
#